data_2c8895785d10e77add16f39a7e105599
#
_entry.id   2c8895785d10e77add16f39a7e105599
#
_cell.length_a   1.000
_cell.length_b   1.000
_cell.length_c   1.000
_cell.angle_alpha   90.00
_cell.angle_beta   90.00
_cell.angle_gamma   90.00
#
_symmetry.space_group_name_H-M   'P 1'
#
loop_
_entity.id
_entity.type
_entity.pdbx_description
1 polymer ?
#
loop_
_entity_poly.entity_id
_entity_poly.type
_entity_poly.pdbx_seq_one_letter_code
_entity_poly.pdbx_strand_id
1 'polypeptide(L)'
;MKLFLSLILSTFLYAEFGQIHNGFGIDIGSSGSGIFITRQATHESEKFSLNGELRFYDIKASDETIIYNYYSGQYQSVGGKSLMMLPFLFGANYYPFVGQIENNFSPFITARVGGVLSLDGKETGTFRERWKSPDTQISPGGFFGIGIDFKLVGQSSVSVMVGLEVLPMNKKIDGMDDYSGRLIHISFNRRSK
;
A
#
# COMPACT_ATOMS: atom_id res chain seq x y z
N MET A 1 3.21 -0.97 -30.66
CA MET A 1 3.16 -1.15 -29.20
C MET A 1 4.46 -1.69 -28.60
N LYS A 2 5.07 -2.77 -29.14
CA LYS A 2 6.34 -3.32 -28.60
C LYS A 2 7.53 -2.32 -28.70
N LEU A 3 7.64 -1.55 -29.76
CA LEU A 3 8.68 -0.52 -29.95
C LEU A 3 8.55 0.65 -28.95
N PHE A 4 7.33 1.07 -28.64
CA PHE A 4 7.07 2.14 -27.66
C PHE A 4 7.40 1.70 -26.23
N LEU A 5 7.10 0.44 -25.89
CA LEU A 5 7.44 -0.14 -24.59
C LEU A 5 8.96 -0.31 -24.43
N SER A 6 9.68 -0.69 -25.50
CA SER A 6 11.13 -0.81 -25.48
C SER A 6 11.83 0.55 -25.38
N LEU A 7 11.26 1.60 -25.98
CA LEU A 7 11.79 2.96 -25.87
C LEU A 7 11.62 3.52 -24.47
N ILE A 8 10.47 3.30 -23.84
CA ILE A 8 10.22 3.67 -22.42
C ILE A 8 11.16 2.90 -21.50
N LEU A 9 11.34 1.60 -21.73
CA LEU A 9 12.23 0.77 -20.90
C LEU A 9 13.70 1.20 -21.06
N SER A 10 14.13 1.60 -22.26
CA SER A 10 15.50 2.08 -22.49
C SER A 10 15.77 3.43 -21.84
N THR A 11 14.80 4.35 -21.80
CA THR A 11 14.97 5.63 -21.10
C THR A 11 15.08 5.45 -19.57
N PHE A 12 14.44 4.45 -19.00
CA PHE A 12 14.60 4.11 -17.57
C PHE A 12 15.97 3.49 -17.25
N LEU A 13 16.61 2.79 -18.20
CA LEU A 13 17.94 2.19 -18.00
C LEU A 13 19.08 3.21 -17.97
N TYR A 14 18.88 4.41 -18.53
CA TYR A 14 19.86 5.51 -18.50
C TYR A 14 19.58 6.53 -17.39
N ALA A 15 18.55 6.32 -16.57
CA ALA A 15 18.25 7.21 -15.46
C ALA A 15 19.22 6.94 -14.31
N GLU A 16 20.09 7.89 -14.00
CA GLU A 16 20.99 7.82 -12.85
C GLU A 16 20.20 8.03 -11.56
N PHE A 17 19.95 6.92 -10.85
CA PHE A 17 19.34 6.93 -9.52
C PHE A 17 20.46 6.89 -8.48
N GLY A 18 20.79 8.07 -7.94
CA GLY A 18 21.93 8.22 -7.02
C GLY A 18 21.62 7.88 -5.57
N GLN A 19 20.35 7.90 -5.15
CA GLN A 19 19.98 7.75 -3.75
C GLN A 19 18.89 6.69 -3.56
N ILE A 20 19.21 5.66 -2.79
CA ILE A 20 18.25 4.62 -2.42
C ILE A 20 17.83 4.80 -0.97
N HIS A 21 16.51 4.81 -0.72
CA HIS A 21 15.92 4.86 0.61
C HIS A 21 15.11 3.58 0.83
N ASN A 22 15.26 2.99 2.02
CA ASN A 22 14.39 1.93 2.50
C ASN A 22 13.51 2.51 3.60
N GLY A 23 12.25 2.14 3.61
CA GLY A 23 11.28 2.66 4.56
C GLY A 23 10.29 1.60 5.03
N PHE A 24 9.60 1.95 6.08
CA PHE A 24 8.46 1.21 6.61
C PHE A 24 7.42 2.21 7.11
N GLY A 25 6.20 1.77 7.23
CA GLY A 25 5.15 2.65 7.68
C GLY A 25 3.83 1.97 7.94
N ILE A 26 2.82 2.80 8.12
CA ILE A 26 1.45 2.41 8.40
C ILE A 26 0.50 3.03 7.39
N ASP A 27 -0.52 2.26 7.06
CA ASP A 27 -1.65 2.66 6.23
C ASP A 27 -2.92 2.71 7.07
N ILE A 28 -3.70 3.77 6.91
CA ILE A 28 -5.01 3.95 7.53
C ILE A 28 -5.99 4.28 6.41
N GLY A 29 -6.81 3.32 6.07
CA GLY A 29 -7.76 3.43 4.96
C GLY A 29 -9.20 3.23 5.35
N SER A 30 -10.09 3.60 4.44
CA SER A 30 -11.53 3.36 4.60
C SER A 30 -11.87 1.87 4.59
N SER A 31 -11.11 1.06 3.88
CA SER A 31 -11.31 -0.39 3.72
C SER A 31 -10.54 -1.22 4.75
N GLY A 32 -9.53 -0.66 5.39
CA GLY A 32 -8.72 -1.35 6.37
C GLY A 32 -7.52 -0.53 6.81
N SER A 33 -6.71 -1.15 7.65
CA SER A 33 -5.43 -0.57 8.09
C SER A 33 -4.32 -1.58 7.85
N GLY A 34 -3.11 -1.11 7.71
CA GLY A 34 -2.00 -1.99 7.40
C GLY A 34 -0.64 -1.44 7.78
N ILE A 35 0.34 -2.27 7.55
CA ILE A 35 1.75 -1.92 7.61
C ILE A 35 2.37 -2.16 6.24
N PHE A 36 3.45 -1.50 5.94
CA PHE A 36 4.15 -1.70 4.68
C PHE A 36 5.65 -1.49 4.82
N ILE A 37 6.36 -2.02 3.83
CA ILE A 37 7.76 -1.72 3.57
C ILE A 37 7.87 -1.10 2.19
N THR A 38 8.78 -0.16 2.03
CA THR A 38 9.00 0.53 0.76
C THR A 38 10.48 0.66 0.45
N ARG A 39 10.78 0.65 -0.83
CA ARG A 39 12.10 1.00 -1.37
C ARG A 39 11.93 2.04 -2.45
N GLN A 40 12.65 3.15 -2.29
CA GLN A 40 12.58 4.30 -3.17
C GLN A 40 13.96 4.60 -3.73
N ALA A 41 14.03 4.80 -5.04
CA ALA A 41 15.23 5.25 -5.75
C ALA A 41 14.97 6.66 -6.28
N THR A 42 15.75 7.63 -5.84
CA THR A 42 15.60 9.04 -6.22
C THR A 42 16.58 9.38 -7.33
N HIS A 43 16.07 10.00 -8.39
CA HIS A 43 16.87 10.49 -9.51
C HIS A 43 17.75 11.66 -9.06
N GLU A 44 18.91 11.87 -9.69
CA GLU A 44 19.86 12.93 -9.34
C GLU A 44 19.26 14.34 -9.38
N SER A 45 18.29 14.60 -10.26
CA SER A 45 17.57 15.88 -10.28
C SER A 45 16.67 16.11 -9.05
N GLU A 46 16.50 15.11 -8.19
CA GLU A 46 15.54 15.08 -7.06
C GLU A 46 14.06 15.35 -7.43
N LYS A 47 13.76 15.56 -8.73
CA LYS A 47 12.39 15.81 -9.21
C LYS A 47 11.54 14.57 -9.33
N PHE A 48 12.17 13.41 -9.44
CA PHE A 48 11.50 12.13 -9.61
C PHE A 48 12.10 11.07 -8.69
N SER A 49 11.25 10.20 -8.18
CA SER A 49 11.69 8.97 -7.56
C SER A 49 10.82 7.81 -8.02
N LEU A 50 11.43 6.63 -8.15
CA LEU A 50 10.72 5.36 -8.34
C LEU A 50 10.56 4.68 -7.00
N ASN A 51 9.44 4.04 -6.78
CA ASN A 51 9.19 3.30 -5.54
C ASN A 51 8.60 1.92 -5.81
N GLY A 52 8.98 0.97 -4.97
CA GLY A 52 8.37 -0.34 -4.86
C GLY A 52 7.91 -0.53 -3.43
N GLU A 53 6.72 -1.07 -3.24
CA GLU A 53 6.07 -1.17 -1.95
C GLU A 53 5.34 -2.48 -1.80
N LEU A 54 5.51 -3.12 -0.65
CA LEU A 54 4.77 -4.28 -0.23
C LEU A 54 3.99 -3.92 1.02
N ARG A 55 2.67 -4.06 0.95
CA ARG A 55 1.73 -3.76 2.04
C ARG A 55 1.16 -5.04 2.61
N PHE A 56 0.77 -4.96 3.85
CA PHE A 56 0.01 -5.99 4.55
C PHE A 56 -1.21 -5.32 5.18
N TYR A 57 -2.39 -5.67 4.68
CA TYR A 57 -3.66 -5.12 5.16
C TYR A 57 -4.44 -6.14 5.97
N ASP A 58 -4.90 -5.70 7.13
CA ASP A 58 -5.96 -6.32 7.90
C ASP A 58 -7.28 -5.63 7.51
N ILE A 59 -8.05 -6.30 6.67
CA ILE A 59 -9.32 -5.76 6.17
C ILE A 59 -10.39 -5.92 7.25
N LYS A 60 -11.15 -4.86 7.47
CA LYS A 60 -12.33 -4.91 8.36
C LYS A 60 -13.41 -5.72 7.65
N ALA A 61 -13.91 -6.75 8.30
CA ALA A 61 -15.09 -7.45 7.84
C ALA A 61 -16.28 -6.48 7.78
N SER A 62 -16.99 -6.47 6.66
CA SER A 62 -18.19 -5.62 6.50
C SER A 62 -19.33 -6.07 7.39
N ASP A 63 -19.33 -7.33 7.80
CA ASP A 63 -20.45 -8.01 8.49
C ASP A 63 -20.11 -8.48 9.90
N GLU A 64 -19.07 -7.94 10.54
CA GLU A 64 -18.76 -8.27 11.92
C GLU A 64 -19.91 -7.82 12.84
N THR A 65 -20.72 -8.79 13.28
CA THR A 65 -21.85 -8.56 14.19
C THR A 65 -21.58 -9.25 15.52
N ILE A 66 -21.73 -8.52 16.60
CA ILE A 66 -21.66 -9.09 17.95
C ILE A 66 -23.03 -9.68 18.30
N ILE A 67 -23.09 -11.00 18.42
CA ILE A 67 -24.28 -11.71 18.87
C ILE A 67 -24.09 -12.26 20.26
N TYR A 68 -25.17 -12.25 21.06
CA TYR A 68 -25.19 -12.88 22.36
C TYR A 68 -25.50 -14.37 22.20
N ASN A 69 -24.57 -15.21 22.62
CA ASN A 69 -24.78 -16.66 22.61
C ASN A 69 -25.48 -17.10 23.91
N TYR A 70 -26.77 -17.44 23.82
CA TYR A 70 -27.57 -17.87 24.94
C TYR A 70 -27.09 -19.17 25.61
N TYR A 71 -26.35 -20.01 24.90
CA TYR A 71 -25.82 -21.27 25.45
C TYR A 71 -24.55 -21.07 26.29
N SER A 72 -23.71 -20.14 25.90
CA SER A 72 -22.44 -19.84 26.61
C SER A 72 -22.56 -18.65 27.56
N GLY A 73 -23.63 -17.85 27.48
CA GLY A 73 -23.80 -16.62 28.24
C GLY A 73 -22.83 -15.51 27.88
N GLN A 74 -22.16 -15.61 26.71
CA GLN A 74 -21.10 -14.68 26.25
C GLN A 74 -21.47 -14.02 24.94
N TYR A 75 -20.97 -12.81 24.76
CA TYR A 75 -20.98 -12.15 23.45
C TYR A 75 -19.93 -12.79 22.55
N GLN A 76 -20.33 -13.19 21.36
CA GLN A 76 -19.46 -13.73 20.34
C GLN A 76 -19.50 -12.84 19.09
N SER A 77 -18.35 -12.55 18.54
CA SER A 77 -18.26 -11.91 17.22
C SER A 77 -18.48 -12.97 16.15
N VAL A 78 -19.46 -12.74 15.28
CA VAL A 78 -19.79 -13.59 14.12
C VAL A 78 -19.52 -12.78 12.86
N GLY A 79 -19.00 -13.39 11.83
CA GLY A 79 -18.49 -12.68 10.64
C GLY A 79 -17.08 -12.13 10.88
N GLY A 80 -16.26 -12.86 11.65
CA GLY A 80 -14.93 -12.37 12.02
C GLY A 80 -14.00 -12.24 10.84
N LYS A 81 -13.10 -11.24 10.90
CA LYS A 81 -12.05 -10.93 9.94
C LYS A 81 -11.35 -12.17 9.42
N SER A 82 -11.61 -12.52 8.19
CA SER A 82 -10.97 -13.64 7.51
C SER A 82 -10.13 -13.21 6.31
N LEU A 83 -10.18 -11.92 5.96
CA LEU A 83 -9.56 -11.40 4.75
C LEU A 83 -8.24 -10.67 5.05
N MET A 84 -7.19 -11.17 4.44
CA MET A 84 -5.89 -10.52 4.37
C MET A 84 -5.60 -10.09 2.95
N MET A 85 -5.05 -8.90 2.75
CA MET A 85 -4.56 -8.43 1.47
C MET A 85 -3.09 -8.07 1.52
N LEU A 86 -2.38 -8.45 0.46
CA LEU A 86 -0.96 -8.17 0.24
C LEU A 86 -0.81 -7.40 -1.08
N PRO A 87 -1.07 -6.09 -1.09
CA PRO A 87 -0.79 -5.26 -2.25
C PRO A 87 0.71 -5.12 -2.45
N PHE A 88 1.14 -5.31 -3.73
CA PHE A 88 2.45 -4.98 -4.18
C PHE A 88 2.46 -3.99 -5.33
N LEU A 89 2.90 -2.79 -5.04
CA LEU A 89 2.75 -1.66 -5.91
C LEU A 89 4.11 -1.09 -6.31
N PHE A 90 4.21 -0.71 -7.59
CA PHE A 90 5.33 0.03 -8.14
C PHE A 90 4.84 1.35 -8.69
N GLY A 91 5.63 2.40 -8.54
CA GLY A 91 5.22 3.69 -9.01
C GLY A 91 6.30 4.74 -8.95
N ALA A 92 5.88 5.97 -9.11
CA ALA A 92 6.75 7.13 -9.09
C ALA A 92 6.16 8.26 -8.25
N ASN A 93 7.06 9.04 -7.65
CA ASN A 93 6.74 10.33 -7.06
C ASN A 93 7.32 11.43 -7.94
N TYR A 94 6.58 12.50 -8.10
CA TYR A 94 7.00 13.72 -8.78
C TYR A 94 6.99 14.87 -7.80
N TYR A 95 8.11 15.58 -7.70
CA TYR A 95 8.35 16.69 -6.78
C TYR A 95 8.40 18.02 -7.57
N PRO A 96 7.26 18.72 -7.75
CA PRO A 96 7.19 19.89 -8.63
C PRO A 96 7.96 21.10 -8.12
N PHE A 97 8.23 21.16 -6.81
CA PHE A 97 8.77 22.37 -6.16
C PHE A 97 10.23 22.20 -5.69
N VAL A 98 10.97 21.22 -6.23
CA VAL A 98 12.39 21.03 -5.92
C VAL A 98 13.18 22.28 -6.26
N GLY A 99 13.96 22.81 -5.31
CA GLY A 99 14.74 24.04 -5.45
C GLY A 99 13.95 25.35 -5.37
N GLN A 100 12.63 25.29 -5.20
CA GLN A 100 11.77 26.48 -5.05
C GLN A 100 11.38 26.75 -3.60
N ILE A 101 11.39 25.72 -2.79
CA ILE A 101 11.03 25.78 -1.37
C ILE A 101 12.30 25.50 -0.55
N GLU A 102 12.79 26.50 0.18
CA GLU A 102 13.98 26.39 1.04
C GLU A 102 13.66 25.85 2.43
N ASN A 103 12.86 24.78 2.50
CA ASN A 103 12.44 24.16 3.75
C ASN A 103 12.75 22.68 3.76
N ASN A 104 12.67 22.07 4.96
CA ASN A 104 12.87 20.66 5.17
C ASN A 104 11.70 19.79 4.66
N PHE A 105 10.75 20.34 3.90
CA PHE A 105 9.63 19.60 3.35
C PHE A 105 9.57 19.71 1.82
N SER A 106 9.16 18.60 1.19
CA SER A 106 9.08 18.50 -0.26
C SER A 106 7.71 17.92 -0.64
N PRO A 107 6.76 18.75 -1.10
CA PRO A 107 5.47 18.25 -1.60
C PRO A 107 5.67 17.40 -2.87
N PHE A 108 4.88 16.34 -3.03
CA PHE A 108 4.92 15.48 -4.20
C PHE A 108 3.55 14.92 -4.59
N ILE A 109 3.46 14.50 -5.83
CA ILE A 109 2.35 13.73 -6.39
C ILE A 109 2.86 12.31 -6.61
N THR A 110 2.06 11.31 -6.32
CA THR A 110 2.42 9.90 -6.49
C THR A 110 1.37 9.15 -7.28
N ALA A 111 1.83 8.21 -8.10
CA ALA A 111 1.00 7.21 -8.74
C ALA A 111 1.68 5.85 -8.66
N ARG A 112 0.93 4.83 -8.30
CA ARG A 112 1.42 3.45 -8.13
C ARG A 112 0.42 2.48 -8.73
N VAL A 113 0.93 1.41 -9.34
CA VAL A 113 0.14 0.32 -9.91
C VAL A 113 0.79 -1.01 -9.59
N GLY A 114 0.02 -2.08 -9.54
CA GLY A 114 0.55 -3.41 -9.27
C GLY A 114 -0.51 -4.47 -9.11
N GLY A 115 -0.22 -5.46 -8.29
CA GLY A 115 -1.11 -6.57 -7.98
C GLY A 115 -1.46 -6.62 -6.49
N VAL A 116 -2.58 -7.21 -6.21
CA VAL A 116 -3.08 -7.46 -4.85
C VAL A 116 -3.31 -8.95 -4.71
N LEU A 117 -2.54 -9.60 -3.85
CA LEU A 117 -2.81 -10.97 -3.44
C LEU A 117 -3.78 -10.93 -2.27
N SER A 118 -4.97 -11.48 -2.46
CA SER A 118 -5.98 -11.59 -1.42
C SER A 118 -6.08 -13.01 -0.93
N LEU A 119 -6.15 -13.17 0.38
CA LEU A 119 -6.23 -14.45 1.09
C LEU A 119 -7.50 -14.40 1.95
N ASP A 120 -8.48 -15.21 1.59
CA ASP A 120 -9.75 -15.32 2.31
C ASP A 120 -9.78 -16.63 3.10
N GLY A 121 -9.73 -16.51 4.42
CA GLY A 121 -9.80 -17.64 5.35
C GLY A 121 -11.25 -18.00 5.67
N LYS A 122 -11.45 -19.18 6.27
CA LYS A 122 -12.77 -19.59 6.76
C LYS A 122 -13.21 -18.70 7.92
N GLU A 123 -14.47 -18.33 7.98
CA GLU A 123 -15.03 -17.50 9.05
C GLU A 123 -15.07 -18.20 10.41
N THR A 124 -15.15 -19.55 10.43
CA THR A 124 -15.32 -20.35 11.65
C THR A 124 -14.14 -21.27 11.91
N GLY A 125 -13.88 -21.57 13.16
CA GLY A 125 -12.83 -22.47 13.61
C GLY A 125 -11.68 -21.78 14.32
N THR A 126 -10.69 -22.57 14.75
CA THR A 126 -9.45 -22.03 15.33
C THR A 126 -8.62 -21.30 14.26
N PHE A 127 -7.71 -20.41 14.67
CA PHE A 127 -6.84 -19.68 13.74
C PHE A 127 -6.17 -20.62 12.70
N ARG A 128 -5.65 -21.74 13.16
CA ARG A 128 -4.98 -22.74 12.28
C ARG A 128 -5.93 -23.38 11.26
N GLU A 129 -7.18 -23.65 11.68
CA GLU A 129 -8.20 -24.23 10.81
C GLU A 129 -8.69 -23.23 9.77
N ARG A 130 -8.85 -21.97 10.16
CA ARG A 130 -9.27 -20.87 9.27
C ARG A 130 -8.28 -20.66 8.12
N TRP A 131 -6.99 -20.72 8.43
CA TRP A 131 -5.91 -20.45 7.47
C TRP A 131 -5.28 -21.69 6.83
N LYS A 132 -5.84 -22.88 7.03
CA LYS A 132 -5.31 -24.13 6.46
C LYS A 132 -5.43 -24.20 4.94
N SER A 133 -6.47 -23.62 4.37
CA SER A 133 -6.73 -23.59 2.92
C SER A 133 -7.55 -22.33 2.60
N PRO A 134 -6.93 -21.15 2.60
CA PRO A 134 -7.61 -19.92 2.24
C PRO A 134 -7.90 -19.89 0.75
N ASP A 135 -9.00 -19.28 0.36
CA ASP A 135 -9.24 -18.93 -1.04
C ASP A 135 -8.30 -17.78 -1.41
N THR A 136 -7.59 -17.96 -2.53
CA THR A 136 -6.58 -17.01 -2.98
C THR A 136 -6.91 -16.47 -4.35
N GLN A 137 -6.71 -15.18 -4.54
CA GLN A 137 -6.77 -14.56 -5.86
C GLN A 137 -5.75 -13.45 -6.00
N ILE A 138 -5.42 -13.13 -7.25
CA ILE A 138 -4.61 -11.97 -7.61
C ILE A 138 -5.50 -11.02 -8.42
N SER A 139 -5.55 -9.77 -8.01
CA SER A 139 -6.32 -8.71 -8.67
C SER A 139 -5.41 -7.52 -8.99
N PRO A 140 -5.74 -6.68 -9.96
CA PRO A 140 -5.02 -5.44 -10.18
C PRO A 140 -5.24 -4.48 -9.00
N GLY A 141 -4.28 -3.61 -8.75
CA GLY A 141 -4.39 -2.59 -7.74
C GLY A 141 -3.64 -1.33 -8.11
N GLY A 142 -4.01 -0.21 -7.52
CA GLY A 142 -3.34 1.06 -7.73
C GLY A 142 -3.59 2.05 -6.62
N PHE A 143 -2.74 3.07 -6.59
CA PHE A 143 -2.86 4.18 -5.66
C PHE A 143 -2.48 5.47 -6.39
N PHE A 144 -3.25 6.51 -6.18
CA PHE A 144 -2.95 7.86 -6.64
C PHE A 144 -3.16 8.84 -5.50
N GLY A 145 -2.19 9.74 -5.27
CA GLY A 145 -2.28 10.66 -4.16
C GLY A 145 -1.28 11.81 -4.22
N ILE A 146 -1.33 12.61 -3.17
CA ILE A 146 -0.41 13.71 -2.91
C ILE A 146 0.23 13.49 -1.54
N GLY A 147 1.44 13.98 -1.36
CA GLY A 147 2.13 13.83 -0.10
C GLY A 147 3.16 14.92 0.15
N ILE A 148 3.76 14.84 1.31
CA ILE A 148 4.84 15.71 1.75
C ILE A 148 5.92 14.85 2.39
N ASP A 149 7.16 15.02 1.95
CA ASP A 149 8.35 14.47 2.59
C ASP A 149 8.95 15.50 3.53
N PHE A 150 9.10 15.14 4.80
CA PHE A 150 9.81 15.92 5.81
C PHE A 150 11.22 15.37 5.96
N LYS A 151 12.23 16.11 5.50
CA LYS A 151 13.64 15.75 5.63
C LYS A 151 14.08 15.91 7.08
N LEU A 152 14.60 14.83 7.67
CA LEU A 152 15.12 14.79 9.03
C LEU A 152 16.66 14.81 9.03
N VAL A 153 17.23 15.05 10.19
CA VAL A 153 18.67 14.94 10.38
C VAL A 153 19.14 13.49 10.15
N GLY A 154 20.31 13.31 9.52
CA GLY A 154 20.90 11.97 9.36
C GLY A 154 20.39 11.17 8.15
N GLN A 155 20.00 11.85 7.08
CA GLN A 155 19.56 11.22 5.80
C GLN A 155 18.30 10.35 5.93
N SER A 156 17.42 10.74 6.83
CA SER A 156 16.11 10.14 7.03
C SER A 156 15.01 11.10 6.63
N SER A 157 13.83 10.59 6.32
CA SER A 157 12.63 11.40 6.10
C SER A 157 11.38 10.73 6.66
N VAL A 158 10.38 11.54 6.94
CA VAL A 158 9.02 11.08 7.19
C VAL A 158 8.15 11.55 6.03
N SER A 159 7.45 10.63 5.39
CA SER A 159 6.51 10.94 4.32
C SER A 159 5.08 10.76 4.82
N VAL A 160 4.24 11.72 4.54
CA VAL A 160 2.79 11.65 4.78
C VAL A 160 2.08 11.83 3.46
N MET A 161 1.25 10.87 3.08
CA MET A 161 0.46 10.92 1.85
C MET A 161 -1.02 10.71 2.14
N VAL A 162 -1.85 11.31 1.30
CA VAL A 162 -3.28 11.04 1.25
C VAL A 162 -3.67 10.79 -0.21
N GLY A 163 -4.58 9.87 -0.43
CA GLY A 163 -4.98 9.54 -1.79
C GLY A 163 -6.12 8.56 -1.89
N LEU A 164 -6.31 8.11 -3.12
CA LEU A 164 -7.30 7.12 -3.49
C LEU A 164 -6.59 5.82 -3.82
N GLU A 165 -7.05 4.76 -3.20
CA GLU A 165 -6.64 3.40 -3.50
C GLU A 165 -7.72 2.73 -4.34
N VAL A 166 -7.30 2.00 -5.36
CA VAL A 166 -8.18 1.30 -6.31
C VAL A 166 -7.84 -0.18 -6.23
N LEU A 167 -8.75 -0.95 -5.66
CA LEU A 167 -8.58 -2.38 -5.38
C LEU A 167 -9.80 -3.19 -5.86
N PRO A 168 -10.06 -3.23 -7.18
CA PRO A 168 -11.13 -4.07 -7.72
C PRO A 168 -10.74 -5.54 -7.59
N MET A 169 -11.69 -6.38 -7.23
CA MET A 169 -11.47 -7.81 -7.10
C MET A 169 -11.96 -8.55 -8.35
N ASN A 170 -11.18 -9.54 -8.80
CA ASN A 170 -11.57 -10.37 -9.95
C ASN A 170 -12.80 -11.25 -9.65
N LYS A 171 -12.94 -11.65 -8.39
CA LYS A 171 -14.09 -12.39 -7.86
C LYS A 171 -14.45 -11.79 -6.51
N LYS A 172 -15.72 -11.89 -6.12
CA LYS A 172 -16.14 -11.50 -4.78
C LYS A 172 -15.35 -12.24 -3.72
N ILE A 173 -14.82 -11.50 -2.78
CA ILE A 173 -14.15 -11.99 -1.58
C ILE A 173 -14.83 -11.34 -0.39
N ASP A 174 -15.11 -12.11 0.65
CA ASP A 174 -15.81 -11.63 1.85
C ASP A 174 -17.05 -10.78 1.49
N GLY A 175 -17.82 -11.26 0.46
CA GLY A 175 -19.03 -10.60 -0.02
C GLY A 175 -18.85 -9.36 -0.89
N MET A 176 -17.64 -8.81 -1.01
CA MET A 176 -17.34 -7.58 -1.74
C MET A 176 -16.53 -7.84 -3.02
N ASP A 177 -16.77 -7.02 -4.03
CA ASP A 177 -16.06 -7.03 -5.32
C ASP A 177 -15.15 -5.81 -5.52
N ASP A 178 -15.18 -4.85 -4.59
CA ASP A 178 -14.35 -3.66 -4.63
C ASP A 178 -13.97 -3.20 -3.21
N TYR A 179 -12.68 -3.05 -2.97
CA TYR A 179 -12.09 -2.55 -1.74
C TYR A 179 -11.41 -1.20 -1.93
N SER A 180 -11.75 -0.51 -3.01
CA SER A 180 -11.25 0.84 -3.29
C SER A 180 -11.68 1.82 -2.21
N GLY A 181 -10.82 2.80 -1.94
CA GLY A 181 -11.14 3.76 -0.89
C GLY A 181 -10.14 4.89 -0.74
N ARG A 182 -10.26 5.60 0.37
CA ARG A 182 -9.33 6.66 0.76
C ARG A 182 -8.27 6.07 1.67
N LEU A 183 -7.03 6.54 1.50
CA LEU A 183 -5.89 6.07 2.25
C LEU A 183 -5.07 7.25 2.78
N ILE A 184 -4.68 7.16 4.04
CA ILE A 184 -3.60 7.94 4.66
C ILE A 184 -2.42 6.98 4.83
N HIS A 185 -1.27 7.39 4.31
CA HIS A 185 -0.06 6.60 4.29
C HIS A 185 1.06 7.38 4.96
N ILE A 186 1.66 6.82 5.97
CA ILE A 186 2.73 7.44 6.75
C ILE A 186 3.93 6.51 6.76
N SER A 187 5.08 6.99 6.27
CA SER A 187 6.31 6.22 6.24
C SER A 187 7.48 6.95 6.89
N PHE A 188 8.37 6.17 7.49
CA PHE A 188 9.71 6.57 7.86
C PHE A 188 10.68 5.95 6.86
N ASN A 189 11.51 6.79 6.23
CA ASN A 189 12.45 6.38 5.20
C ASN A 189 13.87 6.74 5.64
N ARG A 190 14.82 5.87 5.34
CA ARG A 190 16.24 6.07 5.62
C ARG A 190 17.07 5.71 4.40
N ARG A 191 18.06 6.55 4.07
CA ARG A 191 18.99 6.27 3.00
C ARG A 191 19.76 4.99 3.27
N SER A 192 19.79 4.11 2.28
CA SER A 192 20.63 2.92 2.28
C SER A 192 22.08 3.34 2.03
N LYS A 193 22.98 2.73 2.78
CA LYS A 193 24.44 2.92 2.56
C LYS A 193 24.89 2.18 1.32
#